data_44b76b64ad11667f2fecd2af4b49097b
#
_entry.id   44b76b64ad11667f2fecd2af4b49097b
#
_cell.length_a   1.000
_cell.length_b   1.000
_cell.length_c   1.000
_cell.angle_alpha   90.00
_cell.angle_beta   90.00
_cell.angle_gamma   90.00
#
_symmetry.space_group_name_H-M   'P 1'
#
loop_
_entity.id
_entity.type
_entity.pdbx_description
1 polymer ?
#
loop_
_entity_poly.entity_id
_entity_poly.type
_entity_poly.pdbx_seq_one_letter_code
_entity_poly.pdbx_strand_id
1 'polypeptide(L)'
;MSLLSLFGLGGKAATSAAAAAPAAGQGTTEALRFSDAEWRQRLSPAAFRVLRQEGTEAPGSSALNSEKRQGSFHCAGCDLRLFSSDVKFESGTGWPSFHTPLAGALGTRTDYKAILPRTEYHCVRCEGHQGHVFNDGPRPTGKRYCNNGVALKFVAVAA
;
A
#
# COMPACT_ATOMS: atom_id res chain seq x y z
N MET A 1 -56.74 -51.63 -6.02
CA MET A 1 -56.38 -51.20 -7.38
C MET A 1 -55.74 -49.83 -7.32
N SER A 2 -54.56 -49.74 -7.86
CA SER A 2 -53.75 -48.61 -8.34
C SER A 2 -53.48 -47.44 -7.37
N LEU A 3 -52.32 -47.47 -6.96
CA LEU A 3 -51.22 -46.54 -6.79
C LEU A 3 -51.20 -45.35 -7.75
N LEU A 4 -50.91 -44.18 -7.23
CA LEU A 4 -50.03 -43.25 -7.93
C LEU A 4 -49.27 -42.38 -6.93
N SER A 5 -47.94 -42.57 -6.94
CA SER A 5 -46.92 -41.73 -6.32
C SER A 5 -46.85 -40.38 -7.01
N LEU A 6 -46.72 -39.32 -6.21
CA LEU A 6 -46.21 -38.02 -6.72
C LEU A 6 -44.97 -37.61 -5.95
N PHE A 7 -43.87 -37.67 -6.69
CA PHE A 7 -42.56 -37.16 -6.28
C PHE A 7 -42.57 -35.64 -6.22
N GLY A 8 -42.36 -35.07 -5.03
CA GLY A 8 -42.04 -33.66 -4.85
C GLY A 8 -40.57 -33.43 -4.95
N LEU A 9 -40.11 -32.82 -6.04
CA LEU A 9 -38.76 -32.35 -6.22
C LEU A 9 -38.60 -31.01 -5.50
N GLY A 10 -37.96 -31.03 -4.35
CA GLY A 10 -37.48 -29.83 -3.66
C GLY A 10 -36.25 -29.25 -4.36
N GLY A 11 -36.48 -28.21 -5.14
CA GLY A 11 -35.36 -27.42 -5.71
C GLY A 11 -34.69 -26.61 -4.61
N LYS A 12 -33.45 -26.98 -4.28
CA LYS A 12 -32.57 -26.10 -3.50
C LYS A 12 -32.12 -24.96 -4.41
N ALA A 13 -32.59 -23.76 -4.08
CA ALA A 13 -32.02 -22.53 -4.63
C ALA A 13 -30.59 -22.37 -4.13
N ALA A 14 -29.63 -22.56 -5.00
CA ALA A 14 -28.26 -22.18 -4.76
C ALA A 14 -28.17 -20.64 -4.84
N THR A 15 -28.03 -20.01 -3.71
CA THR A 15 -27.62 -18.59 -3.65
C THR A 15 -26.19 -18.51 -4.14
N SER A 16 -26.01 -18.12 -5.38
CA SER A 16 -24.74 -17.70 -5.95
C SER A 16 -24.30 -16.43 -5.22
N ALA A 17 -23.33 -16.57 -4.33
CA ALA A 17 -22.58 -15.44 -3.82
C ALA A 17 -21.78 -14.87 -5.02
N ALA A 18 -22.22 -13.74 -5.52
CA ALA A 18 -21.47 -12.97 -6.49
C ALA A 18 -20.17 -12.55 -5.82
N ALA A 19 -19.08 -13.20 -6.20
CA ALA A 19 -17.73 -12.73 -5.89
C ALA A 19 -17.57 -11.35 -6.52
N ALA A 20 -17.37 -10.33 -5.70
CA ALA A 20 -17.04 -8.99 -6.17
C ALA A 20 -15.78 -9.08 -7.02
N ALA A 21 -15.88 -8.66 -8.26
CA ALA A 21 -14.74 -8.58 -9.15
C ALA A 21 -13.65 -7.71 -8.52
N PRO A 22 -12.36 -8.08 -8.58
CA PRO A 22 -11.29 -7.24 -8.08
C PRO A 22 -11.29 -5.93 -8.86
N ALA A 23 -11.27 -4.82 -8.12
CA ALA A 23 -11.18 -3.49 -8.72
C ALA A 23 -9.97 -3.43 -9.65
N ALA A 24 -10.20 -3.06 -10.90
CA ALA A 24 -9.17 -2.96 -11.93
C ALA A 24 -8.02 -2.06 -11.43
N GLY A 25 -6.79 -2.61 -11.35
CA GLY A 25 -5.58 -1.83 -11.14
C GLY A 25 -4.81 -2.04 -9.85
N GLN A 26 -5.18 -2.97 -8.98
CA GLN A 26 -4.28 -3.40 -7.90
C GLN A 26 -3.38 -4.53 -8.41
N GLY A 27 -2.06 -4.29 -8.43
CA GLY A 27 -1.09 -5.35 -8.65
C GLY A 27 -1.28 -6.48 -7.62
N THR A 28 -0.88 -7.69 -7.99
CA THR A 28 -0.97 -8.82 -7.06
C THR A 28 -0.27 -8.52 -5.73
N THR A 29 -0.92 -8.84 -4.62
CA THR A 29 -0.35 -8.76 -3.27
C THR A 29 0.46 -10.01 -2.90
N GLU A 30 0.59 -10.96 -3.83
CA GLU A 30 1.41 -12.15 -3.62
C GLU A 30 2.85 -11.75 -3.23
N ALA A 31 3.38 -12.41 -2.20
CA ALA A 31 4.68 -12.09 -1.64
C ALA A 31 5.80 -12.18 -2.68
N LEU A 32 6.59 -11.12 -2.78
CA LEU A 32 7.75 -11.04 -3.67
C LEU A 32 9.02 -11.02 -2.82
N ARG A 33 9.87 -12.03 -3.01
CA ARG A 33 11.10 -12.16 -2.23
C ARG A 33 12.31 -12.26 -3.15
N PHE A 34 13.28 -11.40 -2.90
CA PHE A 34 14.60 -11.42 -3.54
C PHE A 34 15.68 -11.37 -2.48
N SER A 35 16.85 -11.89 -2.81
CA SER A 35 18.05 -11.69 -1.99
C SER A 35 18.50 -10.22 -2.01
N ASP A 36 19.34 -9.84 -1.05
CA ASP A 36 19.92 -8.49 -1.02
C ASP A 36 20.70 -8.16 -2.29
N ALA A 37 21.41 -9.15 -2.85
CA ALA A 37 22.16 -8.98 -4.09
C ALA A 37 21.22 -8.66 -5.28
N GLU A 38 20.11 -9.37 -5.38
CA GLU A 38 19.09 -9.11 -6.41
C GLU A 38 18.42 -7.75 -6.22
N TRP A 39 18.11 -7.36 -4.97
CA TRP A 39 17.58 -6.03 -4.68
C TRP A 39 18.54 -4.91 -5.05
N ARG A 40 19.85 -5.09 -4.80
CA ARG A 40 20.88 -4.10 -5.18
C ARG A 40 20.99 -3.91 -6.69
N GLN A 41 20.68 -4.93 -7.48
CA GLN A 41 20.65 -4.83 -8.94
C GLN A 41 19.41 -4.09 -9.46
N ARG A 42 18.31 -4.12 -8.69
CA ARG A 42 17.00 -3.57 -9.07
C ARG A 42 16.79 -2.15 -8.59
N LEU A 43 17.39 -1.77 -7.48
CA LEU A 43 17.18 -0.53 -6.78
C LEU A 43 18.40 0.38 -6.87
N SER A 44 18.17 1.69 -6.88
CA SER A 44 19.25 2.64 -6.61
C SER A 44 19.81 2.44 -5.20
N PRO A 45 21.05 2.83 -4.89
CA PRO A 45 21.59 2.74 -3.54
C PRO A 45 20.73 3.45 -2.49
N ALA A 46 20.14 4.60 -2.82
CA ALA A 46 19.25 5.33 -1.93
C ALA A 46 17.94 4.57 -1.66
N ALA A 47 17.32 4.01 -2.71
CA ALA A 47 16.11 3.20 -2.58
C ALA A 47 16.37 1.91 -1.80
N PHE A 48 17.49 1.24 -2.05
CA PHE A 48 17.87 0.04 -1.30
C PHE A 48 18.04 0.34 0.19
N ARG A 49 18.74 1.43 0.53
CA ARG A 49 18.92 1.82 1.93
C ARG A 49 17.59 2.04 2.66
N VAL A 50 16.62 2.65 2.01
CA VAL A 50 15.30 2.89 2.61
C VAL A 50 14.47 1.61 2.63
N LEU A 51 14.25 0.99 1.48
CA LEU A 51 13.34 -0.15 1.34
C LEU A 51 13.83 -1.43 2.06
N ARG A 52 15.13 -1.66 2.08
CA ARG A 52 15.70 -2.93 2.58
C ARG A 52 16.48 -2.79 3.90
N GLN A 53 16.93 -1.60 4.23
CA GLN A 53 17.71 -1.32 5.44
C GLN A 53 16.97 -0.38 6.40
N GLU A 54 15.67 -0.11 6.17
CA GLU A 54 14.85 0.78 7.00
C GLU A 54 15.46 2.17 7.21
N GLY A 55 16.09 2.69 6.16
CA GLY A 55 16.66 4.04 6.17
C GLY A 55 15.59 5.11 6.06
N THR A 56 15.98 6.35 6.32
CA THR A 56 15.14 7.53 6.14
C THR A 56 15.86 8.50 5.22
N GLU A 57 15.17 9.00 4.20
CA GLU A 57 15.70 10.08 3.36
C GLU A 57 15.72 11.41 4.11
N ALA A 58 16.53 12.35 3.66
CA ALA A 58 16.54 13.69 4.24
C ALA A 58 15.21 14.42 3.96
N PRO A 59 14.72 15.24 4.91
CA PRO A 59 13.50 16.03 4.67
C PRO A 59 13.70 16.97 3.49
N GLY A 60 12.66 17.09 2.65
CA GLY A 60 12.68 17.95 1.47
C GLY A 60 13.47 17.40 0.29
N SER A 61 14.02 16.18 0.36
CA SER A 61 14.88 15.62 -0.69
C SER A 61 14.10 15.04 -1.87
N SER A 62 12.82 14.72 -1.72
CA SER A 62 12.02 14.12 -2.78
C SER A 62 11.16 15.13 -3.52
N ALA A 63 11.22 15.10 -4.86
CA ALA A 63 10.29 15.86 -5.70
C ALA A 63 8.82 15.48 -5.48
N LEU A 64 8.54 14.27 -4.96
CA LEU A 64 7.18 13.82 -4.66
C LEU A 64 6.52 14.59 -3.53
N ASN A 65 7.26 15.36 -2.72
CA ASN A 65 6.67 16.30 -1.78
C ASN A 65 5.69 17.25 -2.46
N SER A 66 6.09 17.78 -3.62
CA SER A 66 5.32 18.78 -4.38
C SER A 66 4.44 18.16 -5.47
N GLU A 67 4.34 16.83 -5.55
CA GLU A 67 3.51 16.17 -6.55
C GLU A 67 2.02 16.38 -6.26
N LYS A 68 1.31 17.00 -7.21
CA LYS A 68 -0.13 17.36 -7.07
C LYS A 68 -0.99 16.84 -8.22
N ARG A 69 -0.38 16.17 -9.19
CA ARG A 69 -1.14 15.61 -10.30
C ARG A 69 -2.00 14.43 -9.83
N GLN A 70 -3.10 14.20 -10.54
CA GLN A 70 -3.93 13.03 -10.33
C GLN A 70 -3.18 11.77 -10.73
N GLY A 71 -3.22 10.76 -9.87
CA GLY A 71 -2.52 9.52 -10.09
C GLY A 71 -2.46 8.63 -8.86
N SER A 72 -1.45 7.79 -8.82
CA SER A 72 -1.23 6.88 -7.71
C SER A 72 0.26 6.75 -7.37
N PHE A 73 0.51 6.43 -6.12
CA PHE A 73 1.85 6.21 -5.60
C PHE A 73 2.06 4.72 -5.39
N HIS A 74 3.11 4.19 -5.99
CA HIS A 74 3.44 2.77 -6.01
C HIS A 74 4.73 2.51 -5.26
N CYS A 75 4.87 1.31 -4.70
CA CYS A 75 6.13 0.86 -4.12
C CYS A 75 7.24 0.87 -5.17
N ALA A 76 8.33 1.56 -4.90
CA ALA A 76 9.48 1.61 -5.81
C ALA A 76 10.15 0.24 -6.00
N GLY A 77 9.96 -0.68 -5.05
CA GLY A 77 10.54 -2.02 -5.11
C GLY A 77 9.76 -3.00 -5.99
N CYS A 78 8.43 -3.00 -5.89
CA CYS A 78 7.60 -4.04 -6.52
C CYS A 78 6.41 -3.51 -7.33
N ASP A 79 6.26 -2.21 -7.41
CA ASP A 79 5.21 -1.53 -8.18
C ASP A 79 3.78 -1.70 -7.67
N LEU A 80 3.58 -2.28 -6.47
CA LEU A 80 2.27 -2.34 -5.84
C LEU A 80 1.74 -0.93 -5.55
N ARG A 81 0.50 -0.65 -5.93
CA ARG A 81 -0.18 0.62 -5.58
C ARG A 81 -0.38 0.71 -4.07
N LEU A 82 0.07 1.80 -3.48
CA LEU A 82 -0.03 2.02 -2.03
C LEU A 82 -1.02 3.12 -1.67
N PHE A 83 -1.03 4.22 -2.44
CA PHE A 83 -1.88 5.38 -2.17
C PHE A 83 -2.44 5.97 -3.46
N SER A 84 -3.65 6.56 -3.36
CA SER A 84 -4.17 7.47 -4.38
C SER A 84 -3.66 8.89 -4.12
N SER A 85 -3.51 9.69 -5.17
CA SER A 85 -3.22 11.12 -5.04
C SER A 85 -4.28 11.89 -4.24
N ASP A 86 -5.53 11.39 -4.22
CA ASP A 86 -6.65 12.02 -3.51
C ASP A 86 -6.47 12.09 -2.00
N VAL A 87 -5.63 11.22 -1.45
CA VAL A 87 -5.36 11.14 -0.01
C VAL A 87 -4.04 11.78 0.40
N LYS A 88 -3.30 12.34 -0.56
CA LYS A 88 -2.06 13.09 -0.29
C LYS A 88 -2.39 14.48 0.26
N PHE A 89 -1.64 14.92 1.26
CA PHE A 89 -1.78 16.25 1.83
C PHE A 89 -0.43 16.88 2.18
N GLU A 90 -0.41 18.21 2.29
CA GLU A 90 0.77 18.95 2.69
C GLU A 90 0.91 18.95 4.22
N SER A 91 1.84 18.16 4.72
CA SER A 91 2.07 18.04 6.18
C SER A 91 3.09 19.03 6.72
N GLY A 92 3.89 19.64 5.84
CA GLY A 92 4.97 20.55 6.24
C GLY A 92 6.18 19.85 6.86
N THR A 93 6.23 18.51 6.84
CA THR A 93 7.29 17.73 7.49
C THR A 93 8.53 17.52 6.61
N GLY A 94 8.41 17.71 5.30
CA GLY A 94 9.47 17.46 4.33
C GLY A 94 9.45 16.06 3.71
N TRP A 95 8.42 15.26 4.00
CA TRP A 95 8.18 13.97 3.39
C TRP A 95 6.78 13.91 2.81
N PRO A 96 6.57 13.18 1.68
CA PRO A 96 5.23 12.92 1.16
C PRO A 96 4.33 12.32 2.23
N SER A 97 3.14 12.87 2.40
CA SER A 97 2.22 12.46 3.47
C SER A 97 0.85 12.11 2.92
N PHE A 98 0.26 11.07 3.49
CA PHE A 98 -1.03 10.52 3.07
C PHE A 98 -1.87 10.21 4.31
N HIS A 99 -3.20 10.32 4.20
CA HIS A 99 -4.06 10.02 5.35
C HIS A 99 -4.71 8.62 5.30
N THR A 100 -4.72 7.95 4.13
CA THR A 100 -5.37 6.64 3.98
C THR A 100 -4.64 5.81 2.91
N PRO A 101 -4.10 4.63 3.23
CA PRO A 101 -3.57 3.72 2.22
C PRO A 101 -4.69 3.02 1.47
N LEU A 102 -4.36 2.44 0.31
CA LEU A 102 -5.24 1.49 -0.34
C LEU A 102 -5.43 0.24 0.55
N ALA A 103 -6.64 -0.31 0.55
CA ALA A 103 -6.97 -1.47 1.38
C ALA A 103 -6.01 -2.65 1.11
N GLY A 104 -5.43 -3.20 2.19
CA GLY A 104 -4.54 -4.36 2.11
C GLY A 104 -3.16 -4.11 1.50
N ALA A 105 -2.78 -2.85 1.24
CA ALA A 105 -1.51 -2.52 0.59
C ALA A 105 -0.31 -2.47 1.55
N LEU A 106 -0.55 -2.21 2.82
CA LEU A 106 0.48 -2.00 3.83
C LEU A 106 0.39 -3.00 4.97
N GLY A 107 1.57 -3.41 5.47
CA GLY A 107 1.74 -4.03 6.78
C GLY A 107 2.36 -3.04 7.75
N THR A 108 2.20 -3.29 9.05
CA THR A 108 2.75 -2.45 10.12
C THR A 108 3.52 -3.28 11.13
N ARG A 109 4.49 -2.64 11.78
CA ARG A 109 5.21 -3.22 12.93
C ARG A 109 5.64 -2.10 13.88
N THR A 110 5.93 -2.44 15.13
CA THR A 110 6.47 -1.48 16.08
C THR A 110 7.96 -1.29 15.86
N ASP A 111 8.38 -0.03 15.74
CA ASP A 111 9.79 0.36 15.61
C ASP A 111 10.28 0.95 16.94
N TYR A 112 11.29 0.31 17.53
CA TYR A 112 11.91 0.70 18.82
C TYR A 112 13.24 1.46 18.66
N LYS A 113 13.63 1.84 17.45
CA LYS A 113 14.92 2.51 17.18
C LYS A 113 14.98 3.94 17.69
N ALA A 114 13.84 4.60 17.87
CA ALA A 114 13.74 5.92 18.48
C ALA A 114 13.52 5.85 19.99
N ILE A 115 13.68 6.98 20.69
CA ILE A 115 13.46 7.06 22.16
C ILE A 115 12.03 6.62 22.51
N LEU A 116 11.04 7.00 21.71
CA LEU A 116 9.65 6.56 21.83
C LEU A 116 9.34 5.55 20.71
N PRO A 117 8.62 4.46 21.02
CA PRO A 117 8.18 3.52 20.00
C PRO A 117 7.35 4.22 18.92
N ARG A 118 7.60 3.85 17.66
CA ARG A 118 6.83 4.34 16.51
C ARG A 118 6.19 3.18 15.76
N THR A 119 5.15 3.45 15.01
CA THR A 119 4.56 2.47 14.10
C THR A 119 5.19 2.62 12.71
N GLU A 120 5.99 1.66 12.31
CA GLU A 120 6.55 1.53 10.97
C GLU A 120 5.52 0.89 10.06
N TYR A 121 5.50 1.28 8.78
CA TYR A 121 4.75 0.56 7.77
C TYR A 121 5.61 0.21 6.54
N HIS A 122 5.21 -0.87 5.89
CA HIS A 122 5.92 -1.44 4.76
C HIS A 122 4.94 -1.94 3.70
N CYS A 123 5.44 -2.10 2.48
CA CYS A 123 4.68 -2.71 1.40
C CYS A 123 4.34 -4.17 1.74
N VAL A 124 3.07 -4.56 1.65
CA VAL A 124 2.66 -5.92 1.97
C VAL A 124 3.26 -6.96 1.02
N ARG A 125 3.55 -6.58 -0.23
CA ARG A 125 4.05 -7.51 -1.26
C ARG A 125 5.54 -7.82 -1.12
N CYS A 126 6.39 -6.80 -1.01
CA CYS A 126 7.86 -7.00 -0.97
C CYS A 126 8.46 -6.75 0.41
N GLU A 127 7.65 -6.37 1.40
CA GLU A 127 8.07 -5.99 2.75
C GLU A 127 9.04 -4.80 2.80
N GLY A 128 9.15 -4.05 1.71
CA GLY A 128 10.00 -2.86 1.66
C GLY A 128 9.50 -1.76 2.58
N HIS A 129 10.39 -1.25 3.44
CA HIS A 129 10.08 -0.17 4.36
C HIS A 129 9.66 1.08 3.60
N GLN A 130 8.54 1.68 4.00
CA GLN A 130 7.99 2.88 3.39
C GLN A 130 8.14 4.10 4.30
N GLY A 131 7.83 3.97 5.56
CA GLY A 131 7.85 5.08 6.50
C GLY A 131 7.20 4.73 7.83
N HIS A 132 6.69 5.76 8.51
CA HIS A 132 6.01 5.64 9.79
C HIS A 132 4.65 6.31 9.76
N VAL A 133 3.71 5.79 10.54
CA VAL A 133 2.38 6.36 10.68
C VAL A 133 2.21 7.02 12.04
N PHE A 134 1.62 8.22 12.05
CA PHE A 134 1.36 9.03 13.23
C PHE A 134 -0.13 9.34 13.34
N ASN A 135 -0.56 9.79 14.51
CA ASN A 135 -1.97 10.11 14.81
C ASN A 135 -2.29 11.61 14.72
N ASP A 136 -1.48 12.37 14.02
CA ASP A 136 -1.58 13.81 13.85
C ASP A 136 -1.95 14.22 12.42
N GLY A 137 -2.68 13.37 11.73
CA GLY A 137 -3.15 13.61 10.38
C GLY A 137 -4.55 14.23 10.31
N PRO A 138 -4.99 14.59 9.09
CA PRO A 138 -6.30 15.17 8.86
C PRO A 138 -7.42 14.12 8.89
N ARG A 139 -8.65 14.61 8.91
CA ARG A 139 -9.82 13.76 8.63
C ARG A 139 -9.71 13.17 7.22
N PRO A 140 -10.30 12.00 6.96
CA PRO A 140 -11.24 11.28 7.82
C PRO A 140 -10.56 10.37 8.86
N THR A 141 -9.30 9.96 8.66
CA THR A 141 -8.65 8.93 9.50
C THR A 141 -7.94 9.48 10.73
N GLY A 142 -7.55 10.75 10.73
CA GLY A 142 -6.67 11.31 11.74
C GLY A 142 -5.23 10.78 11.66
N LYS A 143 -4.89 10.02 10.60
CA LYS A 143 -3.58 9.42 10.40
C LYS A 143 -2.72 10.24 9.45
N ARG A 144 -1.43 10.26 9.72
CA ARG A 144 -0.41 10.75 8.81
C ARG A 144 0.59 9.63 8.51
N TYR A 145 0.48 9.10 7.30
CA TYR A 145 1.44 8.16 6.74
C TYR A 145 2.57 8.97 6.13
N CYS A 146 3.68 9.07 6.85
CA CYS A 146 4.87 9.79 6.44
C CYS A 146 5.76 8.86 5.64
N ASN A 147 5.82 9.06 4.33
CA ASN A 147 6.48 8.13 3.41
C ASN A 147 7.81 8.68 2.92
N ASN A 148 8.82 7.83 2.81
CA ASN A 148 10.03 8.18 2.10
C ASN A 148 9.74 8.27 0.60
N GLY A 149 10.04 9.41 -0.02
CA GLY A 149 9.75 9.60 -1.44
C GLY A 149 10.54 8.68 -2.34
N VAL A 150 11.78 8.34 -1.98
CA VAL A 150 12.62 7.39 -2.74
C VAL A 150 12.06 5.95 -2.72
N ALA A 151 11.20 5.64 -1.76
CA ALA A 151 10.49 4.35 -1.69
C ALA A 151 9.22 4.30 -2.56
N LEU A 152 8.87 5.40 -3.22
CA LEU A 152 7.68 5.53 -4.06
C LEU A 152 8.03 5.82 -5.52
N LYS A 153 7.12 5.41 -6.39
CA LYS A 153 6.99 5.92 -7.77
C LYS A 153 5.62 6.55 -7.91
N PHE A 154 5.55 7.69 -8.60
CA PHE A 154 4.28 8.29 -8.98
C PHE A 154 3.90 7.86 -10.41
N VAL A 155 2.65 7.46 -10.57
CA VAL A 155 2.05 7.13 -11.86
C VAL A 155 0.86 8.05 -12.08
N ALA A 156 1.01 8.98 -13.03
CA ALA A 156 -0.06 9.91 -13.37
C ALA A 156 -1.21 9.18 -14.07
N VAL A 157 -2.43 9.67 -13.87
CA VAL A 157 -3.57 9.27 -14.71
C VAL A 157 -3.31 9.77 -16.12
N ALA A 158 -3.56 8.91 -17.12
CA ALA A 158 -3.48 9.32 -18.52
C ALA A 158 -4.50 10.44 -18.80
N ALA A 159 -4.03 11.48 -19.48
CA ALA A 159 -4.89 12.59 -19.90
C ALA A 159 -5.89 12.15 -20.98
#